data_6f4e72294e5be2fad0c3adfd24e93497
#
_entry.id   6f4e72294e5be2fad0c3adfd24e93497
#
_cell.length_a   1.000
_cell.length_b   1.000
_cell.length_c   1.000
_cell.angle_alpha   90.00
_cell.angle_beta   90.00
_cell.angle_gamma   90.00
#
_symmetry.space_group_name_H-M   'P 1'
#
loop_
_entity.id
_entity.type
_entity.pdbx_description
1 polymer ?
#
loop_
_entity_poly.entity_id
_entity_poly.type
_entity_poly.pdbx_seq_one_letter_code
_entity_poly.pdbx_strand_id
1 'polypeptide(L)'
;MPAQSMSDPVERPDQRGQVLVLFALAIVAIIGAVGLVIDGGGAFAQRRAEQSVADIASVAGANAYMNTGTTVAARSAAAVSAAAASATLNGYTDGVAGTSVDVNVSLLSAGARVEVLITRPHENSFARIMGQNQWDVSVVAAADAGTIDTGVGAAPWTMSIFAFNPDGSPKYDINNPIAFGSTCGDYPAAGDDIAWTDYNGFNNVNTNEVRQIMSGANVITATMYFDQYIGQHNQGCHTALFDDVQQYLAGKDVPVPITGPGPCDPDNQPDGCFKGWAMVHVISADGGSTKAITGYFTGDFISQPLTVGECTAAMAAAGACGQIDPNALGGYVVRLSR
;
A
#
# COMPACT_ATOMS: atom_id res chain seq x y z
N MET A 1 51.94 -38.70 -80.91
CA MET A 1 52.29 -37.95 -79.70
C MET A 1 51.29 -36.85 -79.54
N PRO A 2 50.41 -36.89 -78.55
CA PRO A 2 49.48 -35.81 -78.34
C PRO A 2 50.13 -34.72 -77.49
N ALA A 3 49.93 -33.47 -77.87
CA ALA A 3 50.40 -32.27 -77.17
C ALA A 3 49.63 -32.11 -75.84
N GLN A 4 50.35 -31.95 -74.72
CA GLN A 4 49.82 -31.58 -73.45
C GLN A 4 49.49 -30.09 -73.44
N SER A 5 48.21 -29.79 -73.25
CA SER A 5 47.70 -28.44 -72.98
C SER A 5 48.15 -28.07 -71.54
N MET A 6 49.06 -27.10 -71.46
CA MET A 6 49.35 -26.41 -70.17
C MET A 6 48.16 -25.51 -69.88
N SER A 7 47.45 -25.85 -68.83
CA SER A 7 46.44 -24.96 -68.24
C SER A 7 47.16 -23.83 -67.45
N ASP A 8 46.89 -22.60 -67.86
CA ASP A 8 47.36 -21.40 -67.14
C ASP A 8 46.86 -21.40 -65.68
N PRO A 9 47.69 -21.02 -64.75
CA PRO A 9 47.27 -20.88 -63.37
C PRO A 9 46.27 -19.69 -63.28
N VAL A 10 45.07 -19.99 -62.81
CA VAL A 10 44.07 -18.95 -62.49
C VAL A 10 44.65 -18.06 -61.37
N GLU A 11 45.03 -16.84 -61.75
CA GLU A 11 45.41 -15.80 -60.75
C GLU A 11 44.20 -15.54 -59.87
N ARG A 12 44.27 -15.98 -58.61
CA ARG A 12 43.27 -15.60 -57.61
C ARG A 12 43.49 -14.12 -57.24
N PRO A 13 42.47 -13.26 -57.40
CA PRO A 13 42.59 -11.87 -57.01
C PRO A 13 43.04 -11.76 -55.57
N ASP A 14 43.96 -10.85 -55.33
CA ASP A 14 44.61 -10.67 -54.00
C ASP A 14 43.60 -10.17 -52.97
N GLN A 15 43.00 -11.11 -52.20
CA GLN A 15 41.96 -10.84 -51.20
C GLN A 15 42.49 -10.21 -49.91
N ARG A 16 43.79 -9.90 -49.82
CA ARG A 16 44.46 -9.39 -48.59
C ARG A 16 43.98 -8.03 -48.16
N GLY A 17 43.56 -7.17 -49.09
CA GLY A 17 42.98 -5.83 -48.77
C GLY A 17 41.59 -5.88 -48.17
N GLN A 18 40.78 -6.86 -48.60
CA GLN A 18 39.38 -6.98 -48.15
C GLN A 18 39.24 -7.36 -46.68
N VAL A 19 40.14 -8.18 -46.15
CA VAL A 19 40.14 -8.60 -44.74
C VAL A 19 40.44 -7.40 -43.81
N LEU A 20 41.32 -6.49 -44.23
CA LEU A 20 41.66 -5.33 -43.45
C LEU A 20 40.45 -4.41 -43.26
N VAL A 21 39.66 -4.19 -44.31
CA VAL A 21 38.45 -3.35 -44.27
C VAL A 21 37.40 -3.99 -43.36
N LEU A 22 37.17 -5.30 -43.50
CA LEU A 22 36.23 -6.02 -42.63
C LEU A 22 36.64 -5.99 -41.17
N PHE A 23 37.94 -6.15 -40.91
CA PHE A 23 38.51 -6.08 -39.56
C PHE A 23 38.35 -4.68 -38.93
N ALA A 24 38.61 -3.64 -39.70
CA ALA A 24 38.41 -2.25 -39.25
C ALA A 24 36.94 -1.97 -38.90
N LEU A 25 36.01 -2.41 -39.77
CA LEU A 25 34.57 -2.27 -39.50
C LEU A 25 34.12 -3.08 -38.29
N ALA A 26 34.64 -4.28 -38.10
CA ALA A 26 34.34 -5.12 -36.94
C ALA A 26 34.82 -4.45 -35.63
N ILE A 27 36.00 -3.86 -35.60
CA ILE A 27 36.52 -3.13 -34.44
C ILE A 27 35.59 -1.95 -34.10
N VAL A 28 35.20 -1.14 -35.09
CA VAL A 28 34.29 -0.01 -34.85
C VAL A 28 32.95 -0.49 -34.30
N ALA A 29 32.39 -1.56 -34.84
CA ALA A 29 31.16 -2.15 -34.35
C ALA A 29 31.27 -2.66 -32.89
N ILE A 30 32.38 -3.33 -32.56
CA ILE A 30 32.64 -3.82 -31.18
C ILE A 30 32.79 -2.64 -30.22
N ILE A 31 33.57 -1.62 -30.57
CA ILE A 31 33.75 -0.42 -29.72
C ILE A 31 32.40 0.29 -29.51
N GLY A 32 31.62 0.41 -30.58
CA GLY A 32 30.27 0.99 -30.49
C GLY A 32 29.35 0.18 -29.56
N ALA A 33 29.35 -1.15 -29.68
CA ALA A 33 28.55 -2.01 -28.81
C ALA A 33 28.99 -1.94 -27.33
N VAL A 34 30.28 -1.96 -27.07
CA VAL A 34 30.82 -1.81 -25.69
C VAL A 34 30.49 -0.42 -25.13
N GLY A 35 30.61 0.62 -25.94
CA GLY A 35 30.27 1.99 -25.54
C GLY A 35 28.80 2.12 -25.14
N LEU A 36 27.90 1.53 -25.92
CA LEU A 36 26.47 1.53 -25.62
C LEU A 36 26.14 0.78 -24.32
N VAL A 37 26.86 -0.33 -24.04
CA VAL A 37 26.69 -1.07 -22.78
C VAL A 37 27.16 -0.23 -21.58
N ILE A 38 28.23 0.54 -21.71
CA ILE A 38 28.75 1.40 -20.64
C ILE A 38 27.76 2.54 -20.37
N ASP A 39 27.30 3.27 -21.38
CA ASP A 39 26.35 4.36 -21.22
C ASP A 39 25.00 3.87 -20.70
N GLY A 40 24.47 2.76 -21.25
CA GLY A 40 23.24 2.14 -20.78
C GLY A 40 23.32 1.61 -19.35
N GLY A 41 24.46 1.01 -18.99
CA GLY A 41 24.74 0.55 -17.63
C GLY A 41 24.79 1.71 -16.63
N GLY A 42 25.41 2.83 -17.01
CA GLY A 42 25.45 4.07 -16.22
C GLY A 42 24.06 4.66 -16.00
N ALA A 43 23.27 4.80 -17.06
CA ALA A 43 21.90 5.29 -16.99
C ALA A 43 21.01 4.38 -16.12
N PHE A 44 21.17 3.05 -16.21
CA PHE A 44 20.45 2.11 -15.38
C PHE A 44 20.82 2.21 -13.88
N ALA A 45 22.12 2.39 -13.58
CA ALA A 45 22.59 2.61 -12.21
C ALA A 45 22.03 3.92 -11.63
N GLN A 46 22.04 5.00 -12.42
CA GLN A 46 21.45 6.29 -12.06
C GLN A 46 19.96 6.13 -11.77
N ARG A 47 19.20 5.46 -12.65
CA ARG A 47 17.77 5.22 -12.45
C ARG A 47 17.46 4.51 -11.13
N ARG A 48 18.28 3.53 -10.73
CA ARG A 48 18.10 2.83 -9.44
C ARG A 48 18.36 3.75 -8.25
N ALA A 49 19.39 4.61 -8.34
CA ALA A 49 19.68 5.59 -7.30
C ALA A 49 18.55 6.62 -7.17
N GLU A 50 18.06 7.14 -8.29
CA GLU A 50 16.93 8.08 -8.34
C GLU A 50 15.64 7.45 -7.78
N GLN A 51 15.35 6.19 -8.14
CA GLN A 51 14.18 5.49 -7.61
C GLN A 51 14.23 5.38 -6.08
N SER A 52 15.39 5.03 -5.52
CA SER A 52 15.55 4.97 -4.07
C SER A 52 15.31 6.33 -3.40
N VAL A 53 15.76 7.43 -4.04
CA VAL A 53 15.51 8.77 -3.51
C VAL A 53 14.05 9.19 -3.64
N ALA A 54 13.40 8.87 -4.77
CA ALA A 54 11.97 9.12 -4.95
C ALA A 54 11.12 8.38 -3.93
N ASP A 55 11.45 7.10 -3.66
CA ASP A 55 10.79 6.28 -2.64
C ASP A 55 10.93 6.92 -1.23
N ILE A 56 12.14 7.33 -0.85
CA ILE A 56 12.40 7.99 0.45
C ILE A 56 11.67 9.33 0.53
N ALA A 57 11.70 10.13 -0.55
CA ALA A 57 11.07 11.43 -0.60
C ALA A 57 9.54 11.34 -0.51
N SER A 58 8.92 10.38 -1.21
CA SER A 58 7.47 10.16 -1.15
C SER A 58 7.03 9.77 0.26
N VAL A 59 7.77 8.87 0.94
CA VAL A 59 7.50 8.48 2.33
C VAL A 59 7.70 9.67 3.29
N ALA A 60 8.73 10.49 3.09
CA ALA A 60 8.96 11.69 3.91
C ALA A 60 7.80 12.69 3.78
N GLY A 61 7.32 12.93 2.56
CA GLY A 61 6.13 13.74 2.30
C GLY A 61 4.87 13.18 2.94
N ALA A 62 4.64 11.87 2.79
CA ALA A 62 3.51 11.18 3.38
C ALA A 62 3.51 11.27 4.92
N ASN A 63 4.66 11.09 5.56
CA ASN A 63 4.81 11.30 7.00
C ASN A 63 4.51 12.75 7.42
N ALA A 64 4.97 13.74 6.64
CA ALA A 64 4.70 15.15 6.94
C ALA A 64 3.20 15.48 6.81
N TYR A 65 2.50 14.87 5.85
CA TYR A 65 1.05 15.01 5.72
C TYR A 65 0.33 14.58 7.00
N MET A 66 0.76 13.48 7.61
CA MET A 66 0.15 12.96 8.85
C MET A 66 0.41 13.81 10.07
N ASN A 67 1.63 14.33 10.19
CA ASN A 67 2.14 14.89 11.43
C ASN A 67 2.15 16.42 11.48
N THR A 68 1.79 17.12 10.39
CA THR A 68 1.96 18.57 10.31
C THR A 68 0.66 19.27 9.86
N GLY A 69 0.21 20.21 10.65
CA GLY A 69 -0.94 21.05 10.30
C GLY A 69 -2.30 20.45 10.67
N THR A 70 -3.31 21.33 10.72
CA THR A 70 -4.69 21.01 11.13
C THR A 70 -5.68 21.01 9.97
N THR A 71 -5.27 21.53 8.80
CA THR A 71 -6.11 21.58 7.60
C THR A 71 -5.49 20.78 6.47
N VAL A 72 -6.31 20.26 5.57
CA VAL A 72 -5.86 19.54 4.37
C VAL A 72 -4.85 20.35 3.56
N ALA A 73 -5.10 21.64 3.37
CA ALA A 73 -4.18 22.53 2.63
C ALA A 73 -2.81 22.66 3.32
N ALA A 74 -2.78 22.84 4.64
CA ALA A 74 -1.54 22.94 5.40
C ALA A 74 -0.77 21.62 5.39
N ARG A 75 -1.45 20.47 5.50
CA ARG A 75 -0.88 19.14 5.42
C ARG A 75 -0.28 18.87 4.03
N SER A 76 -1.00 19.23 2.96
CA SER A 76 -0.52 19.08 1.58
C SER A 76 0.74 19.94 1.35
N ALA A 77 0.75 21.19 1.81
CA ALA A 77 1.92 22.05 1.70
C ALA A 77 3.13 21.49 2.47
N ALA A 78 2.93 20.96 3.67
CA ALA A 78 3.97 20.32 4.46
C ALA A 78 4.53 19.07 3.78
N ALA A 79 3.65 18.26 3.17
CA ALA A 79 4.04 17.08 2.41
C ALA A 79 4.94 17.43 1.21
N VAL A 80 4.54 18.43 0.41
CA VAL A 80 5.35 18.92 -0.72
C VAL A 80 6.72 19.41 -0.24
N SER A 81 6.74 20.24 0.81
CA SER A 81 7.99 20.77 1.36
C SER A 81 8.92 19.67 1.88
N ALA A 82 8.38 18.68 2.61
CA ALA A 82 9.18 17.60 3.18
C ALA A 82 9.73 16.67 2.11
N ALA A 83 8.94 16.34 1.09
CA ALA A 83 9.38 15.52 -0.04
C ALA A 83 10.51 16.20 -0.82
N ALA A 84 10.34 17.47 -1.19
CA ALA A 84 11.37 18.24 -1.89
C ALA A 84 12.65 18.40 -1.06
N ALA A 85 12.53 18.65 0.25
CA ALA A 85 13.67 18.71 1.15
C ALA A 85 14.41 17.37 1.24
N SER A 86 13.67 16.27 1.31
CA SER A 86 14.23 14.91 1.34
C SER A 86 15.00 14.60 0.06
N ALA A 87 14.46 14.94 -1.12
CA ALA A 87 15.15 14.77 -2.39
C ALA A 87 16.44 15.60 -2.43
N THR A 88 16.39 16.86 -1.97
CA THR A 88 17.56 17.76 -1.88
C THR A 88 18.65 17.18 -0.98
N LEU A 89 18.31 16.67 0.21
CA LEU A 89 19.26 16.05 1.14
C LEU A 89 19.96 14.82 0.53
N ASN A 90 19.30 14.15 -0.42
CA ASN A 90 19.87 13.01 -1.15
C ASN A 90 20.53 13.39 -2.48
N GLY A 91 20.79 14.69 -2.73
CA GLY A 91 21.56 15.19 -3.87
C GLY A 91 20.72 15.47 -5.13
N TYR A 92 19.39 15.50 -5.02
CA TYR A 92 18.47 15.84 -6.11
C TYR A 92 17.72 17.13 -5.77
N THR A 93 18.36 18.25 -6.07
CA THR A 93 17.78 19.59 -5.86
C THR A 93 17.13 20.07 -7.13
N ASP A 94 15.86 20.47 -7.04
CA ASP A 94 15.12 21.02 -8.18
C ASP A 94 15.83 22.22 -8.80
N GLY A 95 15.90 22.26 -10.15
CA GLY A 95 16.59 23.28 -10.93
C GLY A 95 18.13 23.19 -10.94
N VAL A 96 18.75 22.25 -10.21
CA VAL A 96 20.22 22.10 -10.15
C VAL A 96 20.68 20.95 -11.04
N ALA A 97 21.71 21.23 -11.87
CA ALA A 97 22.30 20.24 -12.80
C ALA A 97 21.27 19.54 -13.72
N GLY A 98 20.24 20.28 -14.15
CA GLY A 98 19.18 19.75 -14.99
C GLY A 98 18.19 18.83 -14.27
N THR A 99 18.30 18.71 -12.95
CA THR A 99 17.35 17.91 -12.14
C THR A 99 16.02 18.65 -12.04
N SER A 100 14.90 17.92 -12.23
CA SER A 100 13.54 18.33 -11.87
C SER A 100 13.02 17.42 -10.78
N VAL A 101 12.38 18.01 -9.77
CA VAL A 101 11.72 17.29 -8.68
C VAL A 101 10.29 17.82 -8.58
N ASP A 102 9.35 17.05 -9.10
CA ASP A 102 7.94 17.39 -9.04
C ASP A 102 7.24 16.56 -7.95
N VAL A 103 6.54 17.25 -7.07
CA VAL A 103 5.78 16.61 -5.97
C VAL A 103 4.31 16.90 -6.15
N ASN A 104 3.51 15.86 -6.28
CA ASN A 104 2.07 15.94 -6.37
C ASN A 104 1.42 15.29 -5.15
N VAL A 105 0.40 15.95 -4.60
CA VAL A 105 -0.39 15.44 -3.48
C VAL A 105 -1.83 15.27 -3.93
N SER A 106 -2.27 14.03 -4.05
CA SER A 106 -3.66 13.67 -4.33
C SER A 106 -4.35 13.19 -3.05
N LEU A 107 -5.57 13.65 -2.83
CA LEU A 107 -6.33 13.32 -1.63
C LEU A 107 -6.93 11.91 -1.75
N LEU A 108 -6.80 11.14 -0.70
CA LEU A 108 -7.51 9.89 -0.47
C LEU A 108 -8.74 10.13 0.39
N SER A 109 -9.51 9.11 0.71
CA SER A 109 -10.70 9.22 1.58
C SER A 109 -10.33 9.84 2.93
N ALA A 110 -9.39 9.27 3.65
CA ALA A 110 -8.94 9.69 4.98
C ALA A 110 -7.42 9.92 5.03
N GLY A 111 -6.86 10.56 4.00
CA GLY A 111 -5.43 10.78 3.89
C GLY A 111 -5.00 11.34 2.53
N ALA A 112 -3.75 11.11 2.17
CA ALA A 112 -3.21 11.54 0.88
C ALA A 112 -2.19 10.55 0.30
N ARG A 113 -2.10 10.57 -1.02
CA ARG A 113 -1.01 9.97 -1.80
C ARG A 113 -0.04 11.08 -2.18
N VAL A 114 1.22 10.90 -1.84
CA VAL A 114 2.30 11.80 -2.20
C VAL A 114 3.14 11.12 -3.27
N GLU A 115 3.09 11.66 -4.47
CA GLU A 115 3.85 11.20 -5.63
C GLU A 115 5.02 12.13 -5.87
N VAL A 116 6.21 11.55 -6.08
CA VAL A 116 7.44 12.26 -6.37
C VAL A 116 7.99 11.77 -7.70
N LEU A 117 8.09 12.68 -8.67
CA LEU A 117 8.74 12.46 -9.95
C LEU A 117 10.11 13.15 -9.91
N ILE A 118 11.18 12.37 -10.13
CA ILE A 118 12.54 12.90 -10.30
C ILE A 118 12.97 12.65 -11.73
N THR A 119 13.45 13.69 -12.40
CA THR A 119 14.05 13.61 -13.72
C THR A 119 15.42 14.26 -13.68
N ARG A 120 16.46 13.54 -14.14
CA ARG A 120 17.82 14.07 -14.26
C ARG A 120 18.51 13.56 -15.51
N PRO A 121 19.18 14.43 -16.29
CA PRO A 121 19.93 13.98 -17.44
C PRO A 121 21.12 13.10 -17.03
N HIS A 122 21.29 12.00 -17.74
CA HIS A 122 22.47 11.14 -17.70
C HIS A 122 23.41 11.54 -18.84
N GLU A 123 24.64 11.96 -18.50
CA GLU A 123 25.63 12.29 -19.52
C GLU A 123 26.22 11.03 -20.15
N ASN A 124 26.12 10.95 -21.47
CA ASN A 124 26.65 9.84 -22.25
C ASN A 124 28.13 10.04 -22.54
N SER A 125 28.93 8.99 -22.42
CA SER A 125 30.36 8.98 -22.74
C SER A 125 30.63 8.61 -24.19
N PHE A 126 30.04 7.51 -24.65
CA PHE A 126 30.25 6.96 -25.98
C PHE A 126 29.18 7.38 -26.97
N ALA A 127 27.91 7.42 -26.57
CA ALA A 127 26.82 7.84 -27.44
C ALA A 127 26.95 9.33 -27.86
N ARG A 128 27.71 10.14 -27.10
CA ARG A 128 28.08 11.51 -27.47
C ARG A 128 28.84 11.58 -28.80
N ILE A 129 29.66 10.59 -29.13
CA ILE A 129 30.38 10.53 -30.43
C ILE A 129 29.40 10.46 -31.61
N MET A 130 28.20 9.91 -31.34
CA MET A 130 27.10 9.79 -32.31
C MET A 130 26.10 10.96 -32.22
N GLY A 131 26.42 12.00 -31.45
CA GLY A 131 25.57 13.18 -31.26
C GLY A 131 24.52 13.08 -30.17
N GLN A 132 24.50 11.96 -29.42
CA GLN A 132 23.61 11.75 -28.28
C GLN A 132 24.33 12.12 -26.99
N ASN A 133 24.29 13.41 -26.61
CA ASN A 133 25.07 13.91 -25.48
C ASN A 133 24.57 13.44 -24.12
N GLN A 134 23.24 13.29 -23.96
CA GLN A 134 22.60 12.91 -22.72
C GLN A 134 21.28 12.16 -22.97
N TRP A 135 20.85 11.41 -21.99
CA TRP A 135 19.52 10.80 -21.91
C TRP A 135 18.82 11.31 -20.65
N ASP A 136 17.53 11.60 -20.73
CA ASP A 136 16.76 11.91 -19.54
C ASP A 136 16.37 10.60 -18.83
N VAL A 137 16.78 10.50 -17.58
CA VAL A 137 16.36 9.42 -16.67
C VAL A 137 15.24 9.98 -15.81
N SER A 138 14.10 9.30 -15.83
CA SER A 138 12.93 9.68 -15.03
C SER A 138 12.46 8.51 -14.21
N VAL A 139 12.09 8.77 -12.97
CA VAL A 139 11.53 7.81 -12.02
C VAL A 139 10.37 8.44 -11.27
N VAL A 140 9.40 7.61 -10.89
CA VAL A 140 8.27 8.02 -10.07
C VAL A 140 8.14 7.08 -8.89
N ALA A 141 7.84 7.64 -7.73
CA ALA A 141 7.45 6.89 -6.54
C ALA A 141 6.24 7.55 -5.89
N ALA A 142 5.41 6.77 -5.26
CA ALA A 142 4.28 7.28 -4.51
C ALA A 142 4.20 6.60 -3.14
N ALA A 143 3.76 7.35 -2.14
CA ALA A 143 3.46 6.83 -0.82
C ALA A 143 2.08 7.29 -0.37
N ASP A 144 1.29 6.36 0.14
CA ASP A 144 -0.02 6.64 0.74
C ASP A 144 0.15 6.83 2.24
N ALA A 145 -0.49 7.85 2.77
CA ALA A 145 -0.57 8.11 4.20
C ALA A 145 -1.98 8.49 4.59
N GLY A 146 -2.48 7.94 5.66
CA GLY A 146 -3.83 8.27 6.13
C GLY A 146 -4.31 7.37 7.25
N THR A 147 -5.50 7.67 7.73
CA THR A 147 -6.24 6.79 8.63
C THR A 147 -6.79 5.61 7.85
N ILE A 148 -6.65 4.42 8.40
CA ILE A 148 -7.12 3.19 7.77
C ILE A 148 -8.64 3.19 7.72
N ASP A 149 -9.20 3.05 6.55
CA ASP A 149 -10.65 2.97 6.32
C ASP A 149 -11.08 1.71 5.54
N THR A 150 -10.14 0.96 4.99
CA THR A 150 -10.42 -0.23 4.19
C THR A 150 -9.69 -1.44 4.72
N GLY A 151 -10.45 -2.51 4.99
CA GLY A 151 -9.94 -3.83 5.38
C GLY A 151 -10.27 -4.89 4.33
N VAL A 152 -9.25 -5.63 3.88
CA VAL A 152 -9.39 -6.78 2.98
C VAL A 152 -9.34 -8.08 3.80
N GLY A 153 -10.28 -8.97 3.58
CA GLY A 153 -10.39 -10.19 4.37
C GLY A 153 -10.83 -9.93 5.81
N ALA A 154 -11.68 -8.90 5.99
CA ALA A 154 -12.21 -8.52 7.29
C ALA A 154 -12.94 -9.69 7.97
N ALA A 155 -12.70 -9.82 9.27
CA ALA A 155 -13.43 -10.79 10.09
C ALA A 155 -14.92 -10.45 10.12
N PRO A 156 -15.81 -11.42 10.07
CA PRO A 156 -17.26 -11.17 10.00
C PRO A 156 -17.87 -10.86 11.38
N TRP A 157 -17.15 -10.08 12.17
CA TRP A 157 -17.65 -9.52 13.42
C TRP A 157 -17.03 -8.16 13.68
N THR A 158 -17.71 -7.36 14.48
CA THR A 158 -17.25 -6.09 14.98
C THR A 158 -16.88 -6.20 16.45
N MET A 159 -16.03 -5.31 16.93
CA MET A 159 -15.66 -5.21 18.34
C MET A 159 -15.95 -3.81 18.87
N SER A 160 -16.22 -3.75 20.18
CA SER A 160 -16.53 -2.50 20.84
C SER A 160 -15.31 -1.61 21.03
N ILE A 161 -15.47 -0.27 20.86
CA ILE A 161 -14.49 0.75 21.21
C ILE A 161 -14.07 0.69 22.68
N PHE A 162 -14.92 0.14 23.56
CA PHE A 162 -14.60 -0.03 24.97
C PHE A 162 -13.47 -1.03 25.23
N ALA A 163 -13.05 -1.79 24.20
CA ALA A 163 -11.82 -2.60 24.24
C ALA A 163 -10.53 -1.76 24.23
N PHE A 164 -10.65 -0.45 24.08
CA PHE A 164 -9.52 0.49 24.01
C PHE A 164 -9.54 1.47 25.18
N ASN A 165 -8.38 1.97 25.51
CA ASN A 165 -8.22 3.08 26.46
C ASN A 165 -8.55 4.42 25.76
N PRO A 166 -8.79 5.50 26.54
CA PRO A 166 -9.06 6.82 25.95
C PRO A 166 -7.94 7.39 25.07
N ASP A 167 -6.71 6.87 25.22
CA ASP A 167 -5.55 7.23 24.39
C ASP A 167 -5.45 6.40 23.09
N GLY A 168 -6.42 5.53 22.83
CA GLY A 168 -6.46 4.65 21.67
C GLY A 168 -5.62 3.39 21.81
N SER A 169 -4.92 3.17 22.91
CA SER A 169 -4.17 1.93 23.15
C SER A 169 -5.13 0.78 23.49
N PRO A 170 -4.85 -0.45 22.99
CA PRO A 170 -5.67 -1.60 23.33
C PRO A 170 -5.53 -1.98 24.82
N LYS A 171 -6.64 -2.41 25.41
CA LYS A 171 -6.65 -2.97 26.78
C LYS A 171 -6.13 -4.40 26.84
N TYR A 172 -6.13 -5.09 25.70
CA TYR A 172 -5.86 -6.51 25.60
C TYR A 172 -4.77 -6.75 24.56
N ASP A 173 -3.61 -7.19 25.06
CA ASP A 173 -2.42 -7.48 24.28
C ASP A 173 -1.98 -8.94 24.44
N ILE A 174 -0.85 -9.32 23.86
CA ILE A 174 -0.30 -10.69 23.93
C ILE A 174 -0.08 -11.18 25.39
N ASN A 175 0.16 -10.27 26.33
CA ASN A 175 0.38 -10.62 27.74
C ASN A 175 -0.94 -10.71 28.52
N ASN A 176 -2.00 -10.13 27.98
CA ASN A 176 -3.33 -10.08 28.59
C ASN A 176 -4.41 -10.38 27.55
N PRO A 177 -4.47 -11.61 26.98
CA PRO A 177 -5.52 -11.99 26.04
C PRO A 177 -6.88 -12.04 26.72
N ILE A 178 -7.93 -11.79 25.95
CA ILE A 178 -9.31 -11.79 26.43
C ILE A 178 -10.18 -12.78 25.66
N ALA A 179 -11.25 -13.21 26.32
CA ALA A 179 -12.34 -13.97 25.70
C ALA A 179 -13.44 -13.00 25.24
N PHE A 180 -13.49 -12.75 23.95
CA PHE A 180 -14.50 -11.87 23.30
C PHE A 180 -15.80 -12.64 23.08
N GLY A 181 -16.93 -11.97 23.27
CA GLY A 181 -18.26 -12.51 22.94
C GLY A 181 -18.84 -13.43 24.01
N SER A 182 -18.24 -13.49 25.18
CA SER A 182 -18.73 -14.32 26.29
C SER A 182 -20.10 -13.87 26.83
N THR A 183 -20.45 -12.60 26.64
CA THR A 183 -21.73 -11.98 27.02
C THR A 183 -22.59 -11.75 25.79
N CYS A 184 -23.14 -12.81 25.26
CA CYS A 184 -24.01 -12.70 24.09
C CYS A 184 -25.27 -11.87 24.37
N GLY A 185 -25.51 -10.87 23.56
CA GLY A 185 -26.75 -10.07 23.58
C GLY A 185 -26.62 -8.67 24.17
N ASP A 186 -25.48 -8.31 24.76
CA ASP A 186 -25.30 -7.03 25.43
C ASP A 186 -24.36 -6.05 24.69
N TYR A 187 -24.17 -6.26 23.38
CA TYR A 187 -23.34 -5.39 22.56
C TYR A 187 -23.90 -3.96 22.49
N PRO A 188 -23.08 -2.92 22.69
CA PRO A 188 -21.65 -2.88 23.03
C PRO A 188 -21.39 -2.33 24.44
N ALA A 189 -21.88 -2.96 25.46
CA ALA A 189 -21.77 -2.46 26.85
C ALA A 189 -20.35 -2.60 27.42
N ALA A 190 -19.54 -3.54 26.95
CA ALA A 190 -18.20 -3.82 27.48
C ALA A 190 -17.15 -4.01 26.37
N GLY A 191 -15.88 -4.02 26.79
CA GLY A 191 -14.74 -4.15 25.85
C GLY A 191 -14.56 -5.55 25.27
N ASP A 192 -15.26 -6.56 25.78
CA ASP A 192 -15.27 -7.94 25.32
C ASP A 192 -16.48 -8.26 24.43
N ASP A 193 -17.35 -7.28 24.14
CA ASP A 193 -18.52 -7.48 23.31
C ASP A 193 -18.17 -7.54 21.84
N ILE A 194 -18.82 -8.48 21.11
CA ILE A 194 -18.76 -8.62 19.66
C ILE A 194 -20.15 -8.72 19.06
N ALA A 195 -20.26 -8.32 17.80
CA ALA A 195 -21.46 -8.57 17.01
C ALA A 195 -21.09 -9.07 15.61
N TRP A 196 -21.83 -10.06 15.11
CA TRP A 196 -21.61 -10.61 13.78
C TRP A 196 -22.10 -9.66 12.69
N THR A 197 -21.38 -9.60 11.59
CA THR A 197 -21.75 -8.83 10.40
C THR A 197 -21.42 -9.61 9.14
N ASP A 198 -22.22 -9.47 8.11
CA ASP A 198 -21.95 -10.00 6.76
C ASP A 198 -21.59 -8.89 5.77
N TYR A 199 -21.47 -7.66 6.25
CA TYR A 199 -21.11 -6.46 5.47
C TYR A 199 -22.08 -6.12 4.32
N ASN A 200 -23.30 -6.67 4.31
CA ASN A 200 -24.28 -6.42 3.24
C ASN A 200 -25.20 -5.20 3.50
N GLY A 201 -24.88 -4.39 4.50
CA GLY A 201 -25.53 -3.12 4.78
C GLY A 201 -26.75 -3.25 5.68
N PHE A 202 -27.93 -2.84 5.22
CA PHE A 202 -29.14 -2.70 6.06
C PHE A 202 -30.02 -3.96 6.17
N ASN A 203 -29.59 -5.08 5.61
CA ASN A 203 -30.33 -6.33 5.70
C ASN A 203 -29.98 -7.10 6.98
N ASN A 204 -30.85 -8.01 7.40
CA ASN A 204 -30.55 -8.88 8.52
C ASN A 204 -29.30 -9.71 8.22
N VAL A 205 -28.41 -9.81 9.19
CA VAL A 205 -27.16 -10.59 9.06
C VAL A 205 -27.47 -12.05 8.76
N ASN A 206 -26.92 -12.53 7.66
CA ASN A 206 -27.10 -13.90 7.19
C ASN A 206 -25.97 -14.79 7.68
N THR A 207 -26.26 -15.71 8.57
CA THR A 207 -25.28 -16.65 9.13
C THR A 207 -24.51 -17.46 8.08
N ASN A 208 -25.13 -17.78 6.94
CA ASN A 208 -24.43 -18.51 5.87
C ASN A 208 -23.39 -17.62 5.17
N GLU A 209 -23.66 -16.32 4.99
CA GLU A 209 -22.71 -15.37 4.44
C GLU A 209 -21.55 -15.15 5.40
N VAL A 210 -21.83 -15.01 6.70
CA VAL A 210 -20.80 -14.95 7.76
C VAL A 210 -19.87 -16.17 7.68
N ARG A 211 -20.40 -17.37 7.52
CA ARG A 211 -19.62 -18.61 7.38
C ARG A 211 -18.78 -18.65 6.09
N GLN A 212 -19.31 -18.12 4.98
CA GLN A 212 -18.57 -18.03 3.72
C GLN A 212 -17.40 -17.06 3.83
N ILE A 213 -17.55 -15.95 4.56
CA ILE A 213 -16.47 -15.00 4.84
C ILE A 213 -15.37 -15.70 5.65
N MET A 214 -15.71 -16.38 6.74
CA MET A 214 -14.74 -17.10 7.59
C MET A 214 -13.97 -18.18 6.85
N SER A 215 -14.65 -18.96 6.02
CA SER A 215 -14.02 -20.02 5.23
C SER A 215 -13.15 -19.51 4.07
N GLY A 216 -13.19 -18.22 3.75
CA GLY A 216 -12.51 -17.62 2.60
C GLY A 216 -13.22 -17.88 1.26
N ALA A 217 -14.42 -18.49 1.28
CA ALA A 217 -15.24 -18.68 0.07
C ALA A 217 -15.76 -17.32 -0.47
N ASN A 218 -15.93 -16.35 0.41
CA ASN A 218 -16.26 -14.97 0.07
C ASN A 218 -15.28 -14.03 0.78
N VAL A 219 -14.29 -13.49 0.04
CA VAL A 219 -13.33 -12.54 0.59
C VAL A 219 -13.93 -11.14 0.49
N ILE A 220 -14.22 -10.56 1.63
CA ILE A 220 -14.78 -9.20 1.72
C ILE A 220 -13.67 -8.16 1.68
N THR A 221 -13.86 -7.13 0.87
CA THR A 221 -13.15 -5.86 0.97
C THR A 221 -14.14 -4.84 1.51
N ALA A 222 -14.00 -4.52 2.80
CA ALA A 222 -14.89 -3.58 3.47
C ALA A 222 -14.22 -2.21 3.55
N THR A 223 -14.84 -1.21 2.91
CA THR A 223 -14.47 0.20 3.06
C THR A 223 -15.48 0.87 3.97
N MET A 224 -14.99 1.42 5.09
CA MET A 224 -15.81 2.02 6.13
C MET A 224 -15.21 3.37 6.50
N TYR A 225 -16.06 4.37 6.56
CA TYR A 225 -15.61 5.72 6.90
C TYR A 225 -15.93 6.04 8.37
N PHE A 226 -15.04 6.78 8.99
CA PHE A 226 -15.18 7.18 10.39
C PHE A 226 -16.56 7.82 10.65
N ASP A 227 -17.18 7.42 11.76
CA ASP A 227 -18.54 7.82 12.14
C ASP A 227 -19.65 7.49 11.12
N GLN A 228 -19.41 6.55 10.20
CA GLN A 228 -20.48 5.96 9.40
C GLN A 228 -21.06 4.70 10.04
N TYR A 229 -22.37 4.50 9.84
CA TYR A 229 -23.03 3.28 10.25
C TYR A 229 -22.58 2.09 9.38
N ILE A 230 -22.11 1.03 10.00
CA ILE A 230 -21.57 -0.12 9.28
C ILE A 230 -22.61 -1.18 8.89
N GLY A 231 -23.88 -0.95 9.13
CA GLY A 231 -24.94 -1.88 8.82
C GLY A 231 -25.48 -2.60 10.06
N GLN A 232 -26.39 -3.53 9.83
CA GLN A 232 -27.01 -4.31 10.90
C GLN A 232 -26.00 -5.33 11.48
N HIS A 233 -26.18 -5.58 12.77
CA HIS A 233 -25.37 -6.49 13.55
C HIS A 233 -26.27 -7.60 14.13
N ASN A 234 -25.72 -8.79 14.23
CA ASN A 234 -26.36 -9.88 14.96
C ASN A 234 -25.58 -10.16 16.25
N GLN A 235 -26.24 -9.92 17.37
CA GLN A 235 -25.69 -10.14 18.71
C GLN A 235 -25.89 -11.58 19.21
N GLY A 236 -26.46 -12.45 18.36
CA GLY A 236 -26.80 -13.81 18.75
C GLY A 236 -25.60 -14.73 18.97
N CYS A 237 -25.71 -15.56 20.00
CA CYS A 237 -24.75 -16.60 20.32
C CYS A 237 -24.91 -17.83 19.40
N HIS A 238 -24.43 -17.70 18.19
CA HIS A 238 -24.50 -18.80 17.21
C HIS A 238 -23.32 -19.77 17.40
N THR A 239 -23.54 -20.90 18.09
CA THR A 239 -22.51 -21.93 18.33
C THR A 239 -21.70 -22.27 17.08
N ALA A 240 -22.35 -22.49 15.95
CA ALA A 240 -21.69 -22.84 14.71
C ALA A 240 -20.71 -21.76 14.19
N LEU A 241 -20.93 -20.49 14.50
CA LEU A 241 -20.01 -19.42 14.09
C LEU A 241 -18.71 -19.44 14.90
N PHE A 242 -18.78 -19.74 16.19
CA PHE A 242 -17.57 -19.89 17.02
C PHE A 242 -16.77 -21.13 16.62
N ASP A 243 -17.44 -22.23 16.26
CA ASP A 243 -16.78 -23.43 15.74
C ASP A 243 -16.08 -23.13 14.39
N ASP A 244 -16.71 -22.34 13.54
CA ASP A 244 -16.10 -21.91 12.26
C ASP A 244 -14.89 -20.96 12.51
N VAL A 245 -14.96 -20.06 13.48
CA VAL A 245 -13.78 -19.25 13.88
C VAL A 245 -12.64 -20.15 14.32
N GLN A 246 -12.91 -21.16 15.17
CA GLN A 246 -11.91 -22.12 15.60
C GLN A 246 -11.30 -22.87 14.41
N GLN A 247 -12.12 -23.26 13.46
CA GLN A 247 -11.68 -24.05 12.30
C GLN A 247 -10.85 -23.23 11.30
N TYR A 248 -11.26 -22.00 11.02
CA TYR A 248 -10.73 -21.23 9.89
C TYR A 248 -9.81 -20.09 10.28
N LEU A 249 -9.96 -19.52 11.48
CA LEU A 249 -9.29 -18.29 11.88
C LEU A 249 -8.34 -18.46 13.08
N ALA A 250 -8.40 -19.56 13.83
CA ALA A 250 -7.46 -19.81 14.92
C ALA A 250 -6.00 -19.79 14.44
N GLY A 251 -5.15 -19.09 15.18
CA GLY A 251 -3.74 -18.85 14.88
C GLY A 251 -3.48 -17.79 13.78
N LYS A 252 -4.49 -17.02 13.37
CA LYS A 252 -4.38 -15.98 12.35
C LYS A 252 -4.60 -14.59 12.92
N ASP A 253 -3.97 -13.61 12.27
CA ASP A 253 -4.25 -12.19 12.47
C ASP A 253 -5.33 -11.77 11.47
N VAL A 254 -6.41 -11.19 11.98
CA VAL A 254 -7.55 -10.78 11.17
C VAL A 254 -7.89 -9.31 11.42
N PRO A 255 -8.20 -8.53 10.37
CA PRO A 255 -8.70 -7.18 10.53
C PRO A 255 -10.15 -7.19 11.02
N VAL A 256 -10.40 -6.44 12.09
CA VAL A 256 -11.72 -6.35 12.75
C VAL A 256 -12.13 -4.89 12.80
N PRO A 257 -13.33 -4.53 12.33
CA PRO A 257 -13.84 -3.17 12.49
C PRO A 257 -14.25 -2.91 13.94
N ILE A 258 -13.83 -1.76 14.43
CA ILE A 258 -14.19 -1.28 15.77
C ILE A 258 -15.38 -0.34 15.64
N THR A 259 -16.37 -0.54 16.48
CA THR A 259 -17.58 0.30 16.51
C THR A 259 -17.82 0.88 17.88
N GLY A 260 -18.61 1.92 17.92
CA GLY A 260 -18.95 2.61 19.16
C GLY A 260 -20.03 3.66 18.97
N PRO A 261 -20.37 4.38 20.05
CA PRO A 261 -21.40 5.42 20.01
C PRO A 261 -21.00 6.57 19.08
N GLY A 262 -21.98 7.12 18.36
CA GLY A 262 -21.75 8.25 17.46
C GLY A 262 -23.00 8.75 16.76
N PRO A 263 -22.88 9.84 15.98
CA PRO A 263 -24.03 10.48 15.32
C PRO A 263 -24.48 9.74 14.05
N CYS A 264 -23.86 8.65 13.71
CA CYS A 264 -24.07 7.94 12.44
C CYS A 264 -25.40 7.16 12.38
N ASP A 265 -26.02 6.95 13.51
CA ASP A 265 -27.16 6.03 13.60
C ASP A 265 -28.47 6.74 13.30
N PRO A 266 -29.20 6.36 12.22
CA PRO A 266 -30.50 6.93 11.91
C PRO A 266 -31.57 6.57 12.92
N ASP A 267 -31.39 5.50 13.71
CA ASP A 267 -32.39 4.95 14.63
C ASP A 267 -32.03 5.12 16.11
N ASN A 268 -31.03 5.97 16.43
CA ASN A 268 -30.49 6.16 17.79
C ASN A 268 -29.94 4.88 18.46
N GLN A 269 -29.46 3.93 17.66
CA GLN A 269 -28.70 2.77 18.17
C GLN A 269 -27.24 3.24 18.38
N PRO A 270 -26.78 3.51 19.58
CA PRO A 270 -25.55 4.27 19.80
C PRO A 270 -24.25 3.53 19.39
N ASP A 271 -24.32 2.40 18.68
CA ASP A 271 -23.36 1.33 18.82
C ASP A 271 -22.79 0.86 17.50
N GLY A 272 -23.29 1.34 16.36
CA GLY A 272 -22.93 0.89 15.03
C GLY A 272 -22.01 1.84 14.24
N CYS A 273 -21.48 2.89 14.87
CA CYS A 273 -20.62 3.84 14.19
C CYS A 273 -19.19 3.31 14.11
N PHE A 274 -18.64 3.25 12.91
CA PHE A 274 -17.28 2.85 12.68
C PHE A 274 -16.29 3.82 13.34
N LYS A 275 -15.36 3.28 14.13
CA LYS A 275 -14.35 4.05 14.87
C LYS A 275 -12.92 3.76 14.44
N GLY A 276 -12.72 2.79 13.55
CA GLY A 276 -11.42 2.39 13.04
C GLY A 276 -11.29 0.88 12.88
N TRP A 277 -10.11 0.47 12.46
CA TRP A 277 -9.76 -0.93 12.31
C TRP A 277 -8.77 -1.35 13.40
N ALA A 278 -8.87 -2.61 13.82
CA ALA A 278 -7.85 -3.24 14.63
C ALA A 278 -7.47 -4.60 14.05
N MET A 279 -6.22 -5.01 14.27
CA MET A 279 -5.78 -6.37 13.99
C MET A 279 -5.91 -7.21 15.26
N VAL A 280 -6.59 -8.34 15.14
CA VAL A 280 -6.81 -9.28 16.25
C VAL A 280 -6.13 -10.59 15.92
N HIS A 281 -5.24 -11.05 16.81
CA HIS A 281 -4.74 -12.41 16.78
C HIS A 281 -5.75 -13.34 17.44
N VAL A 282 -6.30 -14.26 16.68
CA VAL A 282 -7.24 -15.27 17.20
C VAL A 282 -6.46 -16.46 17.74
N ILE A 283 -6.45 -16.64 19.05
CA ILE A 283 -5.78 -17.79 19.69
C ILE A 283 -6.67 -19.05 19.52
N SER A 284 -7.94 -18.93 19.88
CA SER A 284 -8.90 -20.03 19.80
C SER A 284 -10.34 -19.50 19.86
N ALA A 285 -11.30 -20.34 19.51
CA ALA A 285 -12.70 -20.06 19.76
C ALA A 285 -13.41 -21.31 20.27
N ASP A 286 -14.41 -21.12 21.14
CA ASP A 286 -15.21 -22.19 21.72
C ASP A 286 -16.71 -21.93 21.46
N GLY A 287 -17.35 -22.83 20.74
CA GLY A 287 -18.79 -22.83 20.48
C GLY A 287 -19.62 -23.54 21.58
N GLY A 288 -18.96 -24.10 22.61
CA GLY A 288 -19.60 -24.81 23.70
C GLY A 288 -20.35 -23.93 24.69
N SER A 289 -20.11 -24.14 25.95
CA SER A 289 -20.81 -23.42 27.04
C SER A 289 -20.33 -21.96 27.19
N THR A 290 -19.10 -21.69 26.81
CA THR A 290 -18.46 -20.35 27.00
C THR A 290 -18.74 -19.42 25.82
N LYS A 291 -18.86 -19.96 24.59
CA LYS A 291 -19.13 -19.20 23.34
C LYS A 291 -18.29 -17.93 23.21
N ALA A 292 -16.98 -18.10 23.19
CA ALA A 292 -16.05 -17.00 23.17
C ALA A 292 -14.96 -17.19 22.09
N ILE A 293 -14.46 -16.07 21.58
CA ILE A 293 -13.23 -15.99 20.79
C ILE A 293 -12.14 -15.51 21.74
N THR A 294 -11.11 -16.33 21.97
CA THR A 294 -9.94 -15.90 22.76
C THR A 294 -8.90 -15.28 21.82
N GLY A 295 -8.46 -14.09 22.12
CA GLY A 295 -7.51 -13.38 21.28
C GLY A 295 -6.92 -12.13 21.96
N TYR A 296 -6.13 -11.40 21.20
CA TYR A 296 -5.54 -10.13 21.63
C TYR A 296 -5.34 -9.20 20.45
N PHE A 297 -5.24 -7.90 20.70
CA PHE A 297 -4.91 -6.93 19.67
C PHE A 297 -3.42 -6.97 19.36
N THR A 298 -3.08 -7.10 18.09
CA THR A 298 -1.69 -6.96 17.61
C THR A 298 -1.41 -5.49 17.34
N GLY A 299 -0.20 -5.02 17.70
CA GLY A 299 0.22 -3.65 17.36
C GLY A 299 0.58 -3.44 15.88
N ASP A 300 0.57 -4.49 15.08
CA ASP A 300 0.99 -4.46 13.68
C ASP A 300 -0.16 -4.13 12.74
N PHE A 301 -0.43 -2.84 12.59
CA PHE A 301 -1.33 -2.33 11.54
C PHE A 301 -0.69 -2.35 10.13
N ILE A 302 0.56 -2.78 10.00
CA ILE A 302 1.37 -2.69 8.77
C ILE A 302 1.16 -3.90 7.85
N SER A 303 0.54 -4.97 8.31
CA SER A 303 0.33 -6.15 7.48
C SER A 303 -0.86 -5.95 6.53
N GLN A 304 -0.55 -5.84 5.31
CA GLN A 304 -1.25 -6.01 4.01
C GLN A 304 -2.78 -5.79 3.87
N PRO A 305 -3.71 -6.18 4.76
CA PRO A 305 -5.13 -6.06 4.44
C PRO A 305 -5.72 -4.68 4.74
N LEU A 306 -4.99 -3.78 5.42
CA LEU A 306 -5.51 -2.49 5.85
C LEU A 306 -4.96 -1.36 4.97
N THR A 307 -5.83 -0.55 4.41
CA THR A 307 -5.48 0.52 3.46
C THR A 307 -6.26 1.80 3.69
N VAL A 308 -5.80 2.89 3.08
CA VAL A 308 -6.59 4.12 2.92
C VAL A 308 -7.31 4.03 1.58
N GLY A 309 -8.62 4.27 1.58
CA GLY A 309 -9.46 4.20 0.38
C GLY A 309 -9.26 5.40 -0.55
N GLU A 310 -9.72 5.22 -1.78
CA GLU A 310 -9.72 6.30 -2.77
C GLU A 310 -10.78 7.36 -2.45
N CYS A 311 -10.47 8.62 -2.74
CA CYS A 311 -11.44 9.71 -2.62
C CYS A 311 -12.51 9.59 -3.70
N THR A 312 -13.76 9.35 -3.33
CA THR A 312 -14.87 9.29 -4.30
C THR A 312 -15.31 10.69 -4.73
N ALA A 313 -15.94 10.79 -5.90
CA ALA A 313 -16.47 12.07 -6.39
C ALA A 313 -17.48 12.71 -5.42
N ALA A 314 -18.27 11.91 -4.72
CA ALA A 314 -19.21 12.39 -3.71
C ALA A 314 -18.49 12.98 -2.48
N MET A 315 -17.45 12.33 -2.00
CA MET A 315 -16.61 12.82 -0.90
C MET A 315 -15.88 14.10 -1.29
N ALA A 316 -15.33 14.15 -2.51
CA ALA A 316 -14.67 15.33 -3.01
C ALA A 316 -15.64 16.54 -3.09
N ALA A 317 -16.87 16.33 -3.59
CA ALA A 317 -17.90 17.35 -3.64
C ALA A 317 -18.33 17.85 -2.24
N ALA A 318 -18.29 16.98 -1.24
CA ALA A 318 -18.57 17.30 0.16
C ALA A 318 -17.36 17.91 0.90
N GLY A 319 -16.18 17.99 0.29
CA GLY A 319 -14.93 18.42 0.95
C GLY A 319 -14.45 17.46 2.04
N ALA A 320 -14.84 16.18 1.96
CA ALA A 320 -14.55 15.18 2.98
C ALA A 320 -13.22 14.44 2.75
N CYS A 321 -12.63 14.58 1.55
CA CYS A 321 -11.36 13.90 1.25
C CYS A 321 -10.17 14.53 1.97
N GLY A 322 -9.18 13.70 2.29
CA GLY A 322 -7.94 14.13 2.92
C GLY A 322 -8.07 14.46 4.40
N GLN A 323 -9.26 14.35 4.97
CA GLN A 323 -9.46 14.57 6.39
C GLN A 323 -8.87 13.42 7.19
N ILE A 324 -8.08 13.74 8.19
CA ILE A 324 -7.55 12.77 9.15
C ILE A 324 -8.30 12.98 10.44
N ASP A 325 -8.94 11.93 10.94
CA ASP A 325 -9.54 11.97 12.25
C ASP A 325 -8.50 11.55 13.30
N PRO A 326 -8.13 12.46 14.21
CA PRO A 326 -7.16 12.14 15.26
C PRO A 326 -7.70 11.14 16.28
N ASN A 327 -9.02 10.89 16.31
CA ASN A 327 -9.67 9.97 17.23
C ASN A 327 -9.93 8.60 16.58
N ALA A 328 -9.61 8.42 15.29
CA ALA A 328 -9.75 7.14 14.64
C ALA A 328 -8.81 6.10 15.26
N LEU A 329 -9.36 5.00 15.69
CA LEU A 329 -8.58 3.85 16.16
C LEU A 329 -7.89 3.15 15.00
N GLY A 330 -6.73 2.58 15.27
CA GLY A 330 -5.98 1.83 14.28
C GLY A 330 -4.72 2.51 13.77
N GLY A 331 -4.46 3.74 14.22
CA GLY A 331 -3.24 4.45 13.86
C GLY A 331 -3.20 4.91 12.41
N TYR A 332 -2.04 5.33 11.97
CA TYR A 332 -1.77 5.79 10.61
C TYR A 332 -1.05 4.70 9.83
N VAL A 333 -1.36 4.60 8.56
CA VAL A 333 -0.52 3.87 7.62
C VAL A 333 0.28 4.88 6.79
N VAL A 334 1.59 4.62 6.65
CA VAL A 334 2.44 5.25 5.65
C VAL A 334 3.14 4.13 4.92
N ARG A 335 2.86 3.99 3.63
CA ARG A 335 3.43 2.91 2.81
C ARG A 335 3.70 3.37 1.39
N LEU A 336 4.70 2.78 0.76
CA LEU A 336 4.87 2.93 -0.69
C LEU A 336 3.67 2.30 -1.41
N SER A 337 3.07 3.05 -2.31
CA SER A 337 2.03 2.59 -3.23
C SER A 337 2.66 2.38 -4.62
N ARG A 338 2.40 1.23 -5.22
CA ARG A 338 2.89 0.87 -6.56
C ARG A 338 1.76 0.79 -7.54
#